data_4d7f06dc84fe7f53ad3e27c3fbba89f3
#
_entry.id   4d7f06dc84fe7f53ad3e27c3fbba89f3
#
_cell.length_a   1.000
_cell.length_b   1.000
_cell.length_c   1.000
_cell.angle_alpha   90.00
_cell.angle_beta   90.00
_cell.angle_gamma   90.00
#
_symmetry.space_group_name_H-M   'P 1'
#
loop_
_entity.id
_entity.type
_entity.pdbx_description
1 polymer ?
#
loop_
_entity_poly.entity_id
_entity_poly.type
_entity_poly.pdbx_seq_one_letter_code
_entity_poly.pdbx_strand_id
1 'polypeptide(L)'
;KATSGYLQEFQDIESKLSSDPSFAGWWEIHNKLVKWQLNFDEHSDTGLGNILADQIQSANRAFIQFIENGYSNWVVGQNRPQMVHDTIPIAVAPKLNEGKKVCLLVLDCMRHDHFMTLMTELRSLFDIVIDPSLALLPSATPYSRNAIFSGMFPNEFCKKYPEQVEAMQQEKGVNRFEEIFLSDQLSRLDLANVKLHFKKIWKVSEGNNYQSHVGDYLDSDLMAIVVNFIDILAHARSESEVLQEMVPDESGYR
;
A
#
# COMPACT_ATOMS: atom_id res chain seq x y z
N LYS A 1 0.45 -28.71 -17.33
CA LYS A 1 1.31 -28.47 -16.14
C LYS A 1 0.77 -27.32 -15.26
N ALA A 2 0.31 -26.20 -15.82
CA ALA A 2 -0.27 -25.09 -15.05
C ALA A 2 -1.55 -25.53 -14.32
N THR A 3 -2.46 -26.22 -14.99
CA THR A 3 -3.74 -26.69 -14.44
C THR A 3 -3.57 -27.58 -13.20
N SER A 4 -2.64 -28.54 -13.21
CA SER A 4 -2.41 -29.42 -12.05
C SER A 4 -1.77 -28.67 -10.87
N GLY A 5 -0.93 -27.68 -11.13
CA GLY A 5 -0.35 -26.83 -10.11
C GLY A 5 -1.41 -25.96 -9.43
N TYR A 6 -2.33 -25.37 -10.19
CA TYR A 6 -3.41 -24.57 -9.63
C TYR A 6 -4.36 -25.41 -8.77
N LEU A 7 -4.78 -26.58 -9.23
CA LEU A 7 -5.69 -27.43 -8.45
C LEU A 7 -5.11 -27.83 -7.09
N GLN A 8 -3.80 -28.04 -7.01
CA GLN A 8 -3.15 -28.33 -5.73
C GLN A 8 -3.12 -27.10 -4.83
N GLU A 9 -2.78 -25.91 -5.35
CA GLU A 9 -2.81 -24.67 -4.57
C GLU A 9 -4.23 -24.22 -4.22
N PHE A 10 -5.22 -24.49 -5.07
CA PHE A 10 -6.63 -24.28 -4.76
C PHE A 10 -7.04 -25.01 -3.47
N GLN A 11 -6.69 -26.31 -3.36
CA GLN A 11 -6.99 -27.09 -2.16
C GLN A 11 -6.26 -26.56 -0.91
N ASP A 12 -5.03 -26.09 -1.05
CA ASP A 12 -4.27 -25.48 0.05
C ASP A 12 -4.92 -24.16 0.51
N ILE A 13 -5.36 -23.32 -0.42
CA ILE A 13 -6.08 -22.08 -0.09
C ILE A 13 -7.39 -22.38 0.65
N GLU A 14 -8.21 -23.36 0.15
CA GLU A 14 -9.47 -23.75 0.80
C GLU A 14 -9.25 -24.29 2.21
N SER A 15 -8.20 -25.11 2.39
CA SER A 15 -7.82 -25.61 3.70
C SER A 15 -7.44 -24.48 4.66
N LYS A 16 -6.67 -23.51 4.20
CA LYS A 16 -6.29 -22.33 4.99
C LYS A 16 -7.49 -21.46 5.35
N LEU A 17 -8.38 -21.20 4.39
CA LEU A 17 -9.62 -20.43 4.63
C LEU A 17 -10.49 -21.09 5.71
N SER A 18 -10.51 -22.43 5.77
CA SER A 18 -11.30 -23.19 6.74
C SER A 18 -10.65 -23.24 8.13
N SER A 19 -9.40 -22.83 8.30
CA SER A 19 -8.62 -22.93 9.54
C SER A 19 -8.54 -21.66 10.38
N ASP A 20 -9.37 -20.65 10.09
CA ASP A 20 -9.33 -19.31 10.71
C ASP A 20 -7.91 -18.70 10.67
N PRO A 21 -7.45 -18.26 9.49
CA PRO A 21 -6.08 -17.88 9.29
C PRO A 21 -5.69 -16.61 10.07
N SER A 22 -4.50 -16.64 10.65
CA SER A 22 -3.86 -15.45 11.21
C SER A 22 -3.61 -14.39 10.11
N PHE A 23 -3.21 -13.17 10.47
CA PHE A 23 -2.84 -12.14 9.49
C PHE A 23 -1.74 -12.61 8.52
N ALA A 24 -0.74 -13.35 9.01
CA ALA A 24 0.29 -13.95 8.14
C ALA A 24 -0.31 -15.00 7.19
N GLY A 25 -1.27 -15.82 7.66
CA GLY A 25 -2.01 -16.74 6.80
C GLY A 25 -2.82 -16.04 5.72
N TRP A 26 -3.46 -14.92 6.04
CA TRP A 26 -4.15 -14.08 5.06
C TRP A 26 -3.20 -13.50 4.00
N TRP A 27 -2.00 -13.10 4.41
CA TRP A 27 -0.97 -12.66 3.48
C TRP A 27 -0.55 -13.77 2.52
N GLU A 28 -0.36 -15.00 3.00
CA GLU A 28 -0.05 -16.14 2.13
C GLU A 28 -1.17 -16.44 1.13
N ILE A 29 -2.43 -16.43 1.59
CA ILE A 29 -3.60 -16.63 0.72
C ILE A 29 -3.63 -15.54 -0.36
N HIS A 30 -3.51 -14.28 0.01
CA HIS A 30 -3.51 -13.15 -0.92
C HIS A 30 -2.41 -13.26 -1.97
N ASN A 31 -1.17 -13.57 -1.57
CA ASN A 31 -0.06 -13.77 -2.49
C ASN A 31 -0.31 -14.90 -3.52
N LYS A 32 -0.90 -16.00 -3.07
CA LYS A 32 -1.24 -17.11 -3.96
C LYS A 32 -2.31 -16.72 -4.96
N LEU A 33 -3.35 -16.06 -4.52
CA LEU A 33 -4.44 -15.60 -5.41
C LEU A 33 -3.92 -14.60 -6.45
N VAL A 34 -3.12 -13.60 -6.05
CA VAL A 34 -2.52 -12.61 -6.96
C VAL A 34 -1.59 -13.29 -7.97
N LYS A 35 -0.75 -14.23 -7.53
CA LYS A 35 0.15 -14.97 -8.41
C LYS A 35 -0.63 -15.73 -9.50
N TRP A 36 -1.76 -16.35 -9.14
CA TRP A 36 -2.59 -17.06 -10.11
C TRP A 36 -3.36 -16.14 -11.03
N GLN A 37 -3.81 -14.97 -10.55
CA GLN A 37 -4.37 -13.94 -11.43
C GLN A 37 -3.37 -13.54 -12.52
N LEU A 38 -2.14 -13.20 -12.15
CA LEU A 38 -1.09 -12.84 -13.11
C LEU A 38 -0.78 -13.99 -14.10
N ASN A 39 -0.74 -15.24 -13.62
CA ASN A 39 -0.47 -16.40 -14.45
C ASN A 39 -1.59 -16.66 -15.48
N PHE A 40 -2.86 -16.47 -15.10
CA PHE A 40 -3.99 -16.68 -16.01
C PHE A 40 -4.16 -15.54 -17.02
N ASP A 41 -3.77 -14.32 -16.68
CA ASP A 41 -3.70 -13.22 -17.65
C ASP A 41 -2.75 -13.54 -18.81
N GLU A 42 -1.62 -14.19 -18.51
CA GLU A 42 -0.65 -14.60 -19.53
C GLU A 42 -1.13 -15.78 -20.40
N HIS A 43 -2.04 -16.62 -19.89
CA HIS A 43 -2.35 -17.93 -20.48
C HIS A 43 -3.81 -18.14 -20.92
N SER A 44 -4.68 -17.14 -20.84
CA SER A 44 -6.06 -17.11 -21.38
C SER A 44 -6.92 -18.37 -21.15
N ASP A 45 -6.79 -19.05 -20.00
CA ASP A 45 -7.64 -20.19 -19.64
C ASP A 45 -8.92 -19.69 -18.93
N THR A 46 -9.99 -19.50 -19.73
CA THR A 46 -11.26 -18.95 -19.24
C THR A 46 -11.96 -19.83 -18.20
N GLY A 47 -11.78 -21.14 -18.25
CA GLY A 47 -12.41 -22.07 -17.29
C GLY A 47 -11.81 -21.97 -15.91
N LEU A 48 -10.48 -21.96 -15.80
CA LEU A 48 -9.76 -21.81 -14.54
C LEU A 48 -9.86 -20.38 -14.00
N GLY A 49 -9.93 -19.37 -14.87
CA GLY A 49 -10.15 -17.99 -14.50
C GLY A 49 -11.43 -17.76 -13.70
N ASN A 50 -12.54 -18.42 -14.11
CA ASN A 50 -13.81 -18.35 -13.37
C ASN A 50 -13.70 -19.01 -11.99
N ILE A 51 -13.04 -20.17 -11.89
CA ILE A 51 -12.82 -20.87 -10.61
C ILE A 51 -11.99 -19.97 -9.66
N LEU A 52 -10.93 -19.32 -10.17
CA LEU A 52 -10.12 -18.40 -9.40
C LEU A 52 -10.94 -17.19 -8.94
N ALA A 53 -11.79 -16.61 -9.79
CA ALA A 53 -12.65 -15.50 -9.44
C ALA A 53 -13.61 -15.85 -8.29
N ASP A 54 -14.22 -17.04 -8.33
CA ASP A 54 -15.08 -17.56 -7.25
C ASP A 54 -14.29 -17.77 -5.95
N GLN A 55 -13.05 -18.25 -6.04
CA GLN A 55 -12.17 -18.44 -4.89
C GLN A 55 -11.77 -17.11 -4.27
N ILE A 56 -11.43 -16.09 -5.08
CA ILE A 56 -11.15 -14.72 -4.61
C ILE A 56 -12.37 -14.15 -3.88
N GLN A 57 -13.56 -14.33 -4.43
CA GLN A 57 -14.78 -13.84 -3.82
C GLN A 57 -15.04 -14.54 -2.47
N SER A 58 -14.76 -15.84 -2.37
CA SER A 58 -14.88 -16.59 -1.11
C SER A 58 -13.86 -16.14 -0.09
N ALA A 59 -12.60 -15.94 -0.50
CA ALA A 59 -11.56 -15.39 0.36
C ALA A 59 -11.90 -13.98 0.87
N ASN A 60 -12.44 -13.11 0.01
CA ASN A 60 -12.86 -11.76 0.40
C ASN A 60 -13.96 -11.80 1.45
N ARG A 61 -14.98 -12.67 1.30
CA ARG A 61 -16.03 -12.82 2.33
C ARG A 61 -15.47 -13.28 3.67
N ALA A 62 -14.56 -14.24 3.68
CA ALA A 62 -13.95 -14.73 4.90
C ALA A 62 -13.01 -13.68 5.53
N PHE A 63 -12.28 -12.91 4.71
CA PHE A 63 -11.45 -11.81 5.18
C PHE A 63 -12.26 -10.68 5.83
N ILE A 64 -13.45 -10.36 5.30
CA ILE A 64 -14.35 -9.39 5.93
C ILE A 64 -14.71 -9.85 7.34
N GLN A 65 -15.03 -11.13 7.54
CA GLN A 65 -15.33 -11.67 8.87
C GLN A 65 -14.12 -11.60 9.81
N PHE A 66 -12.92 -11.89 9.32
CA PHE A 66 -11.69 -11.72 10.10
C PHE A 66 -11.51 -10.27 10.58
N ILE A 67 -11.76 -9.29 9.70
CA ILE A 67 -11.71 -7.86 10.04
C ILE A 67 -12.81 -7.51 11.07
N GLU A 68 -14.05 -7.89 10.83
CA GLU A 68 -15.18 -7.61 11.73
C GLU A 68 -14.95 -8.14 13.14
N ASN A 69 -14.39 -9.36 13.25
CA ASN A 69 -14.10 -9.99 14.53
C ASN A 69 -12.92 -9.35 15.27
N GLY A 70 -11.92 -8.82 14.54
CA GLY A 70 -10.66 -8.35 15.12
C GLY A 70 -10.56 -6.85 15.31
N TYR A 71 -11.11 -6.05 14.38
CA TYR A 71 -10.78 -4.63 14.22
C TYR A 71 -11.03 -3.78 15.47
N SER A 72 -12.13 -4.01 16.19
CA SER A 72 -12.46 -3.27 17.42
C SER A 72 -11.39 -3.46 18.50
N ASN A 73 -10.84 -4.67 18.63
CA ASN A 73 -9.76 -4.98 19.56
C ASN A 73 -8.42 -4.38 19.09
N TRP A 74 -8.16 -4.39 17.78
CA TRP A 74 -6.93 -3.84 17.22
C TRP A 74 -6.82 -2.33 17.41
N VAL A 75 -7.93 -1.60 17.26
CA VAL A 75 -7.96 -0.13 17.47
C VAL A 75 -7.59 0.25 18.91
N VAL A 76 -7.87 -0.61 19.89
CA VAL A 76 -7.45 -0.40 21.29
C VAL A 76 -6.13 -1.09 21.64
N GLY A 77 -5.38 -1.55 20.65
CA GLY A 77 -4.03 -2.09 20.79
C GLY A 77 -3.93 -3.55 21.23
N GLN A 78 -5.05 -4.29 21.25
CA GLN A 78 -5.07 -5.70 21.71
C GLN A 78 -4.77 -6.64 20.54
N ASN A 79 -3.65 -7.38 20.63
CA ASN A 79 -3.25 -8.46 19.69
C ASN A 79 -3.39 -8.04 18.20
N ARG A 80 -3.11 -6.78 17.90
CA ARG A 80 -3.27 -6.24 16.55
C ARG A 80 -2.14 -6.66 15.62
N PRO A 81 -2.42 -6.93 14.33
CA PRO A 81 -1.37 -7.03 13.32
C PRO A 81 -0.70 -5.66 13.11
N GLN A 82 0.44 -5.66 12.43
CA GLN A 82 1.04 -4.42 11.95
C GLN A 82 0.05 -3.69 11.04
N MET A 83 -0.11 -2.39 11.26
CA MET A 83 -1.02 -1.55 10.49
C MET A 83 -0.25 -0.40 9.81
N VAL A 84 -0.86 0.26 8.84
CA VAL A 84 -0.17 1.27 8.02
C VAL A 84 0.41 2.44 8.83
N HIS A 85 -0.17 2.81 9.98
CA HIS A 85 0.36 3.86 10.85
C HIS A 85 1.65 3.46 11.60
N ASP A 86 1.99 2.18 11.61
CA ASP A 86 3.24 1.65 12.19
C ASP A 86 4.42 1.75 11.20
N THR A 87 4.21 2.13 9.95
CA THR A 87 5.23 2.11 8.90
C THR A 87 6.49 2.89 9.31
N ILE A 88 6.35 4.12 9.78
CA ILE A 88 7.52 4.93 10.17
C ILE A 88 8.24 4.35 11.40
N PRO A 89 7.54 4.03 12.53
CA PRO A 89 8.18 3.46 13.70
C PRO A 89 8.90 2.13 13.46
N ILE A 90 8.36 1.27 12.59
CA ILE A 90 8.89 -0.09 12.40
C ILE A 90 9.92 -0.16 11.26
N ALA A 91 9.67 0.49 10.14
CA ALA A 91 10.49 0.34 8.94
C ALA A 91 11.52 1.47 8.74
N VAL A 92 11.19 2.70 9.12
CA VAL A 92 11.99 3.89 8.84
C VAL A 92 12.88 4.28 10.03
N ALA A 93 12.28 4.49 11.21
CA ALA A 93 12.97 5.01 12.38
C ALA A 93 14.17 4.14 12.82
N PRO A 94 14.12 2.79 12.83
CA PRO A 94 15.28 1.98 13.18
C PRO A 94 16.47 2.20 12.24
N LYS A 95 16.22 2.40 10.95
CA LYS A 95 17.28 2.65 9.95
C LYS A 95 17.92 4.03 10.14
N LEU A 96 17.11 5.04 10.43
CA LEU A 96 17.60 6.38 10.75
C LEU A 96 18.44 6.37 12.04
N ASN A 97 18.02 5.64 13.07
CA ASN A 97 18.78 5.46 14.31
C ASN A 97 20.12 4.73 14.10
N GLU A 98 20.22 3.86 13.09
CA GLU A 98 21.49 3.24 12.64
C GLU A 98 22.36 4.21 11.83
N GLY A 99 21.94 5.46 11.63
CA GLY A 99 22.63 6.45 10.79
C GLY A 99 22.52 6.17 9.28
N LYS A 100 21.60 5.33 8.86
CA LYS A 100 21.36 5.03 7.45
C LYS A 100 20.49 6.09 6.80
N LYS A 101 20.74 6.36 5.53
CA LYS A 101 19.84 7.16 4.70
C LYS A 101 18.67 6.33 4.24
N VAL A 102 17.48 6.89 4.29
CA VAL A 102 16.23 6.21 3.94
C VAL A 102 15.51 6.96 2.81
N CYS A 103 15.06 6.24 1.81
CA CYS A 103 14.12 6.75 0.82
C CYS A 103 12.76 6.05 1.03
N LEU A 104 11.78 6.78 1.51
CA LEU A 104 10.40 6.33 1.68
C LEU A 104 9.60 6.71 0.42
N LEU A 105 9.20 5.73 -0.38
CA LEU A 105 8.29 5.92 -1.50
C LEU A 105 6.89 5.48 -1.09
N VAL A 106 5.93 6.40 -1.13
CA VAL A 106 4.51 6.10 -0.97
C VAL A 106 3.85 6.14 -2.34
N LEU A 107 3.53 4.97 -2.87
CA LEU A 107 2.89 4.81 -4.18
C LEU A 107 1.38 4.67 -3.96
N ASP A 108 0.65 5.77 -4.07
CA ASP A 108 -0.78 5.82 -3.81
C ASP A 108 -1.56 4.98 -4.82
N CYS A 109 -2.53 4.19 -4.33
CA CYS A 109 -3.36 3.29 -5.12
C CYS A 109 -2.62 2.16 -5.85
N MET A 110 -1.34 1.93 -5.55
CA MET A 110 -0.59 0.81 -6.13
C MET A 110 -1.07 -0.52 -5.53
N ARG A 111 -1.57 -1.40 -6.38
CA ARG A 111 -2.02 -2.74 -5.99
C ARG A 111 -0.85 -3.70 -5.86
N HIS A 112 -1.05 -4.80 -5.13
CA HIS A 112 -0.01 -5.82 -4.97
C HIS A 112 0.37 -6.52 -6.28
N ASP A 113 -0.58 -6.74 -7.19
CA ASP A 113 -0.29 -7.29 -8.52
C ASP A 113 0.58 -6.37 -9.38
N HIS A 114 0.38 -5.05 -9.32
CA HIS A 114 1.27 -4.07 -9.95
C HIS A 114 2.70 -4.18 -9.40
N PHE A 115 2.82 -4.27 -8.07
CA PHE A 115 4.13 -4.45 -7.43
C PHE A 115 4.80 -5.76 -7.86
N MET A 116 4.05 -6.86 -7.91
CA MET A 116 4.57 -8.16 -8.34
C MET A 116 5.09 -8.14 -9.78
N THR A 117 4.42 -7.40 -10.67
CA THR A 117 4.89 -7.19 -12.05
C THR A 117 6.20 -6.41 -12.09
N LEU A 118 6.28 -5.30 -11.33
CA LEU A 118 7.50 -4.48 -11.25
C LEU A 118 8.66 -5.19 -10.53
N MET A 119 8.36 -6.09 -9.62
CA MET A 119 9.37 -6.75 -8.77
C MET A 119 10.42 -7.52 -9.58
N THR A 120 10.06 -8.02 -10.77
CA THR A 120 11.02 -8.72 -11.65
C THR A 120 12.17 -7.81 -12.03
N GLU A 121 11.90 -6.56 -12.36
CA GLU A 121 12.94 -5.56 -12.69
C GLU A 121 13.67 -5.07 -11.43
N LEU A 122 12.92 -4.82 -10.35
CA LEU A 122 13.48 -4.29 -9.11
C LEU A 122 14.47 -5.25 -8.44
N ARG A 123 14.28 -6.57 -8.54
CA ARG A 123 15.19 -7.58 -7.97
C ARG A 123 16.59 -7.55 -8.54
N SER A 124 16.79 -7.01 -9.73
CA SER A 124 18.13 -6.81 -10.31
C SER A 124 18.90 -5.68 -9.64
N LEU A 125 18.22 -4.78 -8.93
CA LEU A 125 18.74 -3.56 -8.33
C LEU A 125 18.72 -3.56 -6.81
N PHE A 126 17.80 -4.32 -6.20
CA PHE A 126 17.51 -4.27 -4.76
C PHE A 126 17.33 -5.67 -4.15
N ASP A 127 17.77 -5.82 -2.91
CA ASP A 127 17.35 -6.92 -2.04
C ASP A 127 15.95 -6.57 -1.49
N ILE A 128 14.93 -7.34 -1.88
CA ILE A 128 13.53 -7.03 -1.59
C ILE A 128 13.03 -7.90 -0.44
N VAL A 129 12.57 -7.26 0.62
CA VAL A 129 11.80 -7.86 1.72
C VAL A 129 10.39 -7.29 1.66
N ILE A 130 9.37 -8.13 1.82
CA ILE A 130 7.96 -7.74 1.77
C ILE A 130 7.34 -7.99 3.13
N ASP A 131 6.94 -6.91 3.80
CA ASP A 131 6.24 -6.93 5.08
C ASP A 131 4.82 -6.40 4.92
N PRO A 132 3.78 -7.25 5.08
CA PRO A 132 2.40 -6.80 4.93
C PRO A 132 1.97 -5.96 6.13
N SER A 133 1.16 -4.93 5.85
CA SER A 133 0.47 -4.13 6.86
C SER A 133 -1.03 -4.11 6.58
N LEU A 134 -1.83 -4.14 7.64
CA LEU A 134 -3.26 -3.97 7.51
C LEU A 134 -3.62 -2.49 7.32
N ALA A 135 -4.48 -2.20 6.35
CA ALA A 135 -5.01 -0.85 6.18
C ALA A 135 -5.92 -0.45 7.34
N LEU A 136 -5.98 0.84 7.64
CA LEU A 136 -6.99 1.38 8.55
C LEU A 136 -8.37 1.41 7.87
N LEU A 137 -9.42 1.33 8.66
CA LEU A 137 -10.79 1.53 8.18
C LEU A 137 -11.31 2.92 8.58
N PRO A 138 -11.90 3.65 7.64
CA PRO A 138 -11.99 3.36 6.21
C PRO A 138 -10.62 3.46 5.53
N SER A 139 -10.37 2.59 4.54
CA SER A 139 -9.08 2.52 3.83
C SER A 139 -8.86 3.63 2.80
N ALA A 140 -9.74 4.63 2.77
CA ALA A 140 -9.64 5.75 1.85
C ALA A 140 -8.38 6.60 2.13
N THR A 141 -7.81 7.17 1.06
CA THR A 141 -6.57 7.97 1.08
C THR A 141 -6.51 9.02 2.19
N PRO A 142 -7.58 9.83 2.46
CA PRO A 142 -7.54 10.84 3.53
C PRO A 142 -7.25 10.29 4.93
N TYR A 143 -7.61 9.03 5.17
CA TYR A 143 -7.36 8.38 6.47
C TYR A 143 -6.05 7.60 6.45
N SER A 144 -5.86 6.71 5.47
CA SER A 144 -4.72 5.80 5.42
C SER A 144 -3.38 6.53 5.21
N ARG A 145 -3.30 7.48 4.28
CA ARG A 145 -2.05 8.21 4.05
C ARG A 145 -1.71 9.14 5.21
N ASN A 146 -2.68 9.87 5.73
CA ASN A 146 -2.45 10.71 6.92
C ASN A 146 -2.04 9.86 8.13
N ALA A 147 -2.54 8.62 8.27
CA ALA A 147 -2.12 7.70 9.31
C ALA A 147 -0.66 7.25 9.15
N ILE A 148 -0.19 6.97 7.93
CA ILE A 148 1.22 6.66 7.67
C ILE A 148 2.13 7.81 8.17
N PHE A 149 1.81 9.04 7.79
CA PHE A 149 2.65 10.20 8.09
C PHE A 149 2.48 10.73 9.51
N SER A 150 1.32 10.54 10.14
CA SER A 150 1.10 10.94 11.53
C SER A 150 1.45 9.84 12.55
N GLY A 151 1.47 8.57 12.16
CA GLY A 151 1.61 7.43 13.07
C GLY A 151 0.45 7.29 14.04
N MET A 152 -0.78 7.69 13.63
CA MET A 152 -1.96 7.76 14.50
C MET A 152 -3.19 7.19 13.83
N PHE A 153 -4.11 6.68 14.67
CA PHE A 153 -5.47 6.40 14.22
C PHE A 153 -6.23 7.70 13.90
N PRO A 154 -7.26 7.65 13.01
CA PRO A 154 -7.99 8.85 12.61
C PRO A 154 -8.59 9.66 13.78
N ASN A 155 -9.07 9.00 14.83
CA ASN A 155 -9.63 9.67 16.01
C ASN A 155 -8.57 10.42 16.84
N GLU A 156 -7.34 9.90 16.92
CA GLU A 156 -6.22 10.56 17.59
C GLU A 156 -5.69 11.71 16.75
N PHE A 157 -5.54 11.47 15.45
CA PHE A 157 -5.14 12.44 14.45
C PHE A 157 -6.07 13.66 14.44
N CYS A 158 -7.39 13.48 14.41
CA CYS A 158 -8.36 14.58 14.43
C CYS A 158 -8.29 15.40 15.73
N LYS A 159 -7.97 14.77 16.86
CA LYS A 159 -7.81 15.48 18.14
C LYS A 159 -6.51 16.27 18.20
N LYS A 160 -5.44 15.75 17.63
CA LYS A 160 -4.12 16.37 17.67
C LYS A 160 -3.98 17.52 16.70
N TYR A 161 -4.61 17.45 15.52
CA TYR A 161 -4.47 18.42 14.43
C TYR A 161 -5.82 19.02 14.00
N PRO A 162 -6.59 19.64 14.94
CA PRO A 162 -7.94 20.13 14.64
C PRO A 162 -7.95 21.20 13.53
N GLU A 163 -6.98 22.11 13.54
CA GLU A 163 -6.87 23.17 12.53
C GLU A 163 -6.57 22.62 11.13
N GLN A 164 -5.66 21.64 11.04
CA GLN A 164 -5.33 20.99 9.75
C GLN A 164 -6.52 20.17 9.24
N VAL A 165 -7.23 19.49 10.13
CA VAL A 165 -8.44 18.72 9.77
C VAL A 165 -9.53 19.65 9.25
N GLU A 166 -9.77 20.78 9.92
CA GLU A 166 -10.73 21.79 9.46
C GLU A 166 -10.33 22.35 8.09
N ALA A 167 -9.07 22.71 7.90
CA ALA A 167 -8.56 23.22 6.62
C ALA A 167 -8.67 22.17 5.50
N MET A 168 -8.47 20.87 5.77
CA MET A 168 -8.66 19.80 4.80
C MET A 168 -10.13 19.60 4.41
N GLN A 169 -11.07 19.89 5.32
CA GLN A 169 -12.52 19.79 5.04
C GLN A 169 -13.03 20.95 4.20
N GLN A 170 -12.48 22.16 4.43
CA GLN A 170 -12.90 23.39 3.75
C GLN A 170 -12.31 23.51 2.35
N GLU A 171 -11.08 23.06 2.13
CA GLU A 171 -10.36 23.15 0.88
C GLU A 171 -10.25 21.75 0.22
N LYS A 172 -10.30 21.70 -1.12
CA LYS A 172 -10.07 20.46 -1.89
C LYS A 172 -8.60 20.00 -1.79
N GLY A 173 -8.19 19.48 -0.63
CA GLY A 173 -6.79 19.09 -0.42
C GLY A 173 -6.56 18.24 0.82
N VAL A 174 -7.20 17.04 0.85
CA VAL A 174 -7.24 16.11 2.00
C VAL A 174 -5.88 15.61 2.51
N ASN A 175 -4.82 15.70 1.70
CA ASN A 175 -3.47 15.21 2.05
C ASN A 175 -2.43 16.35 2.01
N ARG A 176 -2.83 17.55 2.34
CA ARG A 176 -2.02 18.77 2.21
C ARG A 176 -0.89 18.85 3.23
N PHE A 177 -1.08 18.32 4.42
CA PHE A 177 -0.21 18.51 5.58
C PHE A 177 0.68 17.30 5.91
N GLU A 178 0.86 16.37 5.00
CA GLU A 178 1.61 15.13 5.24
C GLU A 178 3.05 15.36 5.69
N GLU A 179 3.73 16.38 5.16
CA GLU A 179 5.07 16.76 5.59
C GLU A 179 5.11 17.23 7.05
N ILE A 180 4.11 18.00 7.47
CA ILE A 180 3.97 18.48 8.86
C ILE A 180 3.74 17.30 9.79
N PHE A 181 2.87 16.37 9.41
CA PHE A 181 2.57 15.17 10.18
C PHE A 181 3.79 14.25 10.32
N LEU A 182 4.56 14.08 9.24
CA LEU A 182 5.79 13.30 9.27
C LEU A 182 6.85 13.96 10.18
N SER A 183 7.03 15.26 10.07
CA SER A 183 7.98 16.00 10.92
C SER A 183 7.62 15.91 12.40
N ASP A 184 6.33 16.01 12.75
CA ASP A 184 5.87 15.81 14.13
C ASP A 184 6.05 14.34 14.58
N GLN A 185 5.77 13.38 13.71
CA GLN A 185 5.99 11.96 14.03
C GLN A 185 7.47 11.67 14.28
N LEU A 186 8.37 12.17 13.45
CA LEU A 186 9.82 12.04 13.65
C LEU A 186 10.24 12.66 14.98
N SER A 187 9.71 13.84 15.34
CA SER A 187 9.99 14.48 16.62
C SER A 187 9.55 13.63 17.82
N ARG A 188 8.40 12.96 17.72
CA ARG A 188 7.90 12.04 18.76
C ARG A 188 8.70 10.73 18.88
N LEU A 189 9.46 10.40 17.85
CA LEU A 189 10.35 9.24 17.80
C LEU A 189 11.82 9.61 18.13
N ASP A 190 12.05 10.79 18.72
CA ASP A 190 13.38 11.32 19.05
C ASP A 190 14.29 11.53 17.82
N LEU A 191 13.68 11.72 16.64
CA LEU A 191 14.33 11.94 15.35
C LEU A 191 14.14 13.37 14.82
N ALA A 192 13.97 14.36 15.70
CA ALA A 192 13.76 15.77 15.33
C ALA A 192 14.91 16.39 14.52
N ASN A 193 16.13 15.86 14.64
CA ASN A 193 17.32 16.35 13.94
C ASN A 193 17.53 15.72 12.55
N VAL A 194 16.66 14.79 12.12
CA VAL A 194 16.73 14.15 10.82
C VAL A 194 16.51 15.18 9.72
N LYS A 195 17.43 15.24 8.77
CA LYS A 195 17.30 16.09 7.60
C LYS A 195 16.27 15.48 6.65
N LEU A 196 15.03 15.96 6.72
CA LEU A 196 13.91 15.52 5.90
C LEU A 196 13.86 16.27 4.57
N HIS A 197 13.72 15.52 3.47
CA HIS A 197 13.26 16.03 2.20
C HIS A 197 11.92 15.38 1.85
N PHE A 198 10.88 16.21 1.68
CA PHE A 198 9.53 15.74 1.35
C PHE A 198 9.11 16.23 -0.04
N LYS A 199 8.56 15.32 -0.87
CA LYS A 199 8.15 15.65 -2.23
C LYS A 199 6.88 14.90 -2.61
N LYS A 200 5.96 15.60 -3.31
CA LYS A 200 4.82 14.97 -3.99
C LYS A 200 5.01 15.06 -5.50
N ILE A 201 4.69 13.97 -6.17
CA ILE A 201 4.77 13.82 -7.64
C ILE A 201 3.37 13.51 -8.15
N TRP A 202 2.82 14.41 -8.94
CA TRP A 202 1.47 14.30 -9.51
C TRP A 202 1.48 13.85 -10.97
N LYS A 203 2.56 14.17 -11.70
CA LYS A 203 2.67 13.94 -13.14
C LYS A 203 4.00 13.27 -13.47
N VAL A 204 4.00 12.50 -14.56
CA VAL A 204 5.23 11.86 -15.08
C VAL A 204 6.33 12.90 -15.34
N SER A 205 6.00 14.08 -15.88
CA SER A 205 6.98 15.14 -16.11
C SER A 205 7.63 15.66 -14.84
N GLU A 206 6.90 15.71 -13.72
CA GLU A 206 7.45 16.07 -12.40
C GLU A 206 8.38 14.98 -11.88
N GLY A 207 8.01 13.71 -12.10
CA GLY A 207 8.88 12.56 -11.76
C GLY A 207 10.19 12.59 -12.54
N ASN A 208 10.13 12.81 -13.85
CA ASN A 208 11.32 12.93 -14.69
C ASN A 208 12.22 14.10 -14.27
N ASN A 209 11.62 15.24 -13.96
CA ASN A 209 12.36 16.39 -13.45
C ASN A 209 12.99 16.09 -12.08
N TYR A 210 12.28 15.43 -11.18
CA TYR A 210 12.80 15.03 -9.88
C TYR A 210 13.98 14.04 -10.03
N GLN A 211 13.85 13.04 -10.90
CA GLN A 211 14.90 12.08 -11.19
C GLN A 211 16.20 12.77 -11.67
N SER A 212 16.10 13.75 -12.55
CA SER A 212 17.26 14.48 -13.05
C SER A 212 17.96 15.36 -12.00
N HIS A 213 17.29 15.69 -10.89
CA HIS A 213 17.79 16.52 -9.80
C HIS A 213 17.92 15.77 -8.47
N VAL A 214 17.73 14.46 -8.45
CA VAL A 214 17.78 13.66 -7.21
C VAL A 214 19.13 13.82 -6.47
N GLY A 215 20.20 14.10 -7.20
CA GLY A 215 21.52 14.38 -6.64
C GLY A 215 21.54 15.53 -5.64
N ASP A 216 20.67 16.52 -5.80
CA ASP A 216 20.60 17.71 -4.94
C ASP A 216 20.01 17.38 -3.54
N TYR A 217 19.40 16.21 -3.38
CA TYR A 217 18.73 15.78 -2.14
C TYR A 217 19.44 14.62 -1.43
N LEU A 218 20.55 14.12 -1.98
CA LEU A 218 21.30 12.98 -1.43
C LEU A 218 21.95 13.25 -0.08
N ASP A 219 22.03 14.48 0.36
CA ASP A 219 22.51 14.84 1.71
C ASP A 219 21.41 14.73 2.78
N SER A 220 20.17 14.48 2.39
CA SER A 220 19.06 14.21 3.32
C SER A 220 19.24 12.85 4.00
N ASP A 221 18.79 12.75 5.26
CA ASP A 221 18.74 11.46 5.99
C ASP A 221 17.49 10.67 5.62
N LEU A 222 16.38 11.37 5.42
CA LEU A 222 15.10 10.81 4.98
C LEU A 222 14.57 11.58 3.75
N MET A 223 14.46 10.90 2.64
CA MET A 223 13.67 11.36 1.49
C MET A 223 12.30 10.69 1.53
N ALA A 224 11.23 11.44 1.73
CA ALA A 224 9.85 10.97 1.70
C ALA A 224 9.17 11.47 0.43
N ILE A 225 8.84 10.55 -0.48
CA ILE A 225 8.31 10.86 -1.80
C ILE A 225 6.94 10.21 -1.96
N VAL A 226 5.92 11.01 -2.24
CA VAL A 226 4.56 10.53 -2.50
C VAL A 226 4.28 10.61 -3.99
N VAL A 227 3.96 9.48 -4.60
CA VAL A 227 3.63 9.38 -6.02
C VAL A 227 2.14 9.16 -6.19
N ASN A 228 1.42 10.17 -6.71
CA ASN A 228 -0.03 10.12 -6.91
C ASN A 228 -0.42 9.70 -8.33
N PHE A 229 0.54 9.46 -9.21
CA PHE A 229 0.28 9.18 -10.62
C PHE A 229 -0.60 7.94 -10.82
N ILE A 230 -0.35 6.87 -10.05
CA ILE A 230 -1.11 5.60 -10.17
C ILE A 230 -2.57 5.82 -9.75
N ASP A 231 -2.80 6.57 -8.67
CA ASP A 231 -4.15 6.93 -8.20
C ASP A 231 -4.91 7.74 -9.25
N ILE A 232 -4.27 8.73 -9.84
CA ILE A 232 -4.85 9.54 -10.93
C ILE A 232 -5.20 8.65 -12.13
N LEU A 233 -4.31 7.72 -12.50
CA LEU A 233 -4.56 6.80 -13.60
C LEU A 233 -5.73 5.85 -13.31
N ALA A 234 -5.83 5.34 -12.09
CA ALA A 234 -6.91 4.46 -11.66
C ALA A 234 -8.28 5.16 -11.73
N HIS A 235 -8.36 6.42 -11.28
CA HIS A 235 -9.57 7.23 -11.39
C HIS A 235 -9.89 7.59 -12.85
N ALA A 236 -8.89 8.02 -13.62
CA ALA A 236 -9.08 8.40 -15.01
C ALA A 236 -9.56 7.23 -15.89
N ARG A 237 -9.12 5.98 -15.58
CA ARG A 237 -9.58 4.77 -16.30
C ARG A 237 -11.09 4.58 -16.19
N SER A 238 -11.70 4.84 -15.03
CA SER A 238 -13.15 4.70 -14.86
C SER A 238 -13.97 5.81 -15.50
N GLU A 239 -13.36 6.97 -15.79
CA GLU A 239 -14.04 8.18 -16.26
C GLU A 239 -13.77 8.51 -17.74
N SER A 240 -12.72 7.93 -18.34
CA SER A 240 -12.27 8.23 -19.70
C SER A 240 -12.54 7.07 -20.66
N GLU A 241 -13.42 7.27 -21.65
CA GLU A 241 -13.67 6.29 -22.72
C GLU A 241 -12.37 5.94 -23.48
N VAL A 242 -11.51 6.90 -23.72
CA VAL A 242 -10.22 6.70 -24.41
C VAL A 242 -9.31 5.74 -23.62
N LEU A 243 -9.24 5.91 -22.30
CA LEU A 243 -8.45 5.01 -21.46
C LEU A 243 -9.08 3.62 -21.34
N GLN A 244 -10.41 3.51 -21.36
CA GLN A 244 -11.11 2.23 -21.41
C GLN A 244 -10.85 1.47 -22.71
N GLU A 245 -10.75 2.18 -23.83
CA GLU A 245 -10.37 1.59 -25.13
C GLU A 245 -8.90 1.14 -25.17
N MET A 246 -7.98 1.93 -24.57
CA MET A 246 -6.54 1.61 -24.53
C MET A 246 -6.22 0.48 -23.56
N VAL A 247 -6.98 0.38 -22.49
CA VAL A 247 -6.78 -0.56 -21.37
C VAL A 247 -8.12 -1.23 -21.02
N PRO A 248 -8.64 -2.10 -21.93
CA PRO A 248 -10.00 -2.62 -21.84
C PRO A 248 -10.20 -3.62 -20.70
N ASP A 249 -9.16 -4.26 -20.23
CA ASP A 249 -9.22 -5.29 -19.20
C ASP A 249 -8.20 -5.09 -18.07
N GLU A 250 -8.28 -5.94 -17.06
CA GLU A 250 -7.39 -5.89 -15.90
C GLU A 250 -5.95 -6.27 -16.24
N SER A 251 -5.74 -7.15 -17.22
CA SER A 251 -4.42 -7.55 -17.68
C SER A 251 -3.67 -6.37 -18.30
N GLY A 252 -4.34 -5.61 -19.18
CA GLY A 252 -3.78 -4.41 -19.79
C GLY A 252 -3.52 -3.28 -18.78
N TYR A 253 -4.25 -3.26 -17.64
CA TYR A 253 -4.06 -2.28 -16.58
C TYR A 253 -2.84 -2.59 -15.68
N ARG A 254 -2.45 -3.84 -15.56
CA ARG A 254 -1.25 -4.29 -14.82
C ARG A 254 0.03 -4.04 -15.58
#